data_87fbb1245f6f53cecc4914e1a6eb8adc
#
_entry.id   87fbb1245f6f53cecc4914e1a6eb8adc
#
_cell.length_a   1.000
_cell.length_b   1.000
_cell.length_c   1.000
_cell.angle_alpha   90.00
_cell.angle_beta   90.00
_cell.angle_gamma   90.00
#
_symmetry.space_group_name_H-M   'P 1'
#
loop_
_entity.id
_entity.type
_entity.pdbx_description
1 polymer ?
#
loop_
_entity_poly.entity_id
_entity_poly.type
_entity_poly.pdbx_seq_one_letter_code
_entity_poly.pdbx_strand_id
1 'polypeptide(L)'
;VGAIIKKFMHVIGINHRLCKWILPCNLGKNIIMAGLPYVGIVYGCNILNALVAREAKGHIMNMVYQLLVITFAMTILYHILDKAGNAMRDNIRYRIKADISSKAASLDYQDLESQDSMQLLTAALEGEKESGGIYWFSDKLGVLIGDVASIFYAFVVLVPILTQQQHLTGNGVMQILNSKWIIYLIFLLNLFSMFLFMWISKKGNKKQYEIYEESLDAIRKDDY
;
A
#
# COMPACT_ATOMS: atom_id res chain seq x y z
N VAL A 1 -6.43 11.84 20.45
CA VAL A 1 -6.09 10.48 19.96
C VAL A 1 -7.33 9.57 20.02
N GLY A 2 -8.10 9.50 21.13
CA GLY A 2 -9.27 8.62 21.26
C GLY A 2 -10.39 8.87 20.24
N ALA A 3 -10.66 10.14 19.87
CA ALA A 3 -11.67 10.48 18.86
C ALA A 3 -11.28 10.01 17.44
N ILE A 4 -10.00 10.05 17.11
CA ILE A 4 -9.47 9.59 15.82
C ILE A 4 -9.60 8.07 15.73
N ILE A 5 -9.21 7.34 16.79
CA ILE A 5 -9.33 5.88 16.85
C ILE A 5 -10.80 5.45 16.72
N LYS A 6 -11.72 6.15 17.37
CA LYS A 6 -13.16 5.86 17.28
C LYS A 6 -13.70 6.05 15.87
N LYS A 7 -13.30 7.14 15.17
CA LYS A 7 -13.65 7.37 13.76
C LYS A 7 -13.05 6.28 12.84
N PHE A 8 -11.81 5.91 13.07
CA PHE A 8 -11.11 4.86 12.33
C PHE A 8 -11.83 3.49 12.47
N MET A 9 -12.16 3.09 13.69
CA MET A 9 -12.91 1.84 13.95
C MET A 9 -14.31 1.88 13.34
N HIS A 10 -14.96 3.04 13.33
CA HIS A 10 -16.25 3.22 12.69
C HIS A 10 -16.19 2.99 11.16
N VAL A 11 -15.18 3.55 10.50
CA VAL A 11 -14.98 3.37 9.03
C VAL A 11 -14.66 1.90 8.71
N ILE A 12 -13.85 1.22 9.53
CA ILE A 12 -13.61 -0.23 9.38
C ILE A 12 -14.93 -1.01 9.52
N GLY A 13 -15.77 -0.65 10.48
CA GLY A 13 -17.08 -1.28 10.68
C GLY A 13 -18.00 -1.12 9.48
N ILE A 14 -18.06 0.08 8.88
CA ILE A 14 -18.84 0.34 7.66
C ILE A 14 -18.28 -0.50 6.50
N ASN A 15 -16.97 -0.52 6.33
CA ASN A 15 -16.32 -1.27 5.27
C ASN A 15 -16.59 -2.78 5.39
N HIS A 16 -16.52 -3.32 6.61
CA HIS A 16 -16.87 -4.71 6.90
C HIS A 16 -18.34 -5.03 6.62
N ARG A 17 -19.26 -4.08 6.89
CA ARG A 17 -20.69 -4.23 6.63
C ARG A 17 -20.99 -4.25 5.13
N LEU A 18 -20.30 -3.41 4.33
CA LEU A 18 -20.49 -3.33 2.89
C LEU A 18 -19.88 -4.54 2.17
N CYS A 19 -18.67 -4.96 2.55
CA CYS A 19 -18.01 -6.14 1.99
C CYS A 19 -16.98 -6.72 2.96
N LYS A 20 -17.29 -7.89 3.54
CA LYS A 20 -16.42 -8.56 4.53
C LYS A 20 -15.05 -8.93 3.99
N TRP A 21 -14.94 -9.22 2.71
CA TRP A 21 -13.74 -9.76 2.07
C TRP A 21 -12.80 -8.71 1.48
N ILE A 22 -13.22 -7.45 1.34
CA ILE A 22 -12.40 -6.42 0.71
C ILE A 22 -11.14 -6.11 1.50
N LEU A 23 -11.26 -6.02 2.83
CA LEU A 23 -10.14 -5.75 3.72
C LEU A 23 -9.11 -6.89 3.71
N PRO A 24 -9.49 -8.18 3.93
CA PRO A 24 -8.55 -9.30 3.83
C PRO A 24 -7.87 -9.41 2.46
N CYS A 25 -8.59 -9.17 1.36
CA CYS A 25 -8.00 -9.20 0.01
C CYS A 25 -6.96 -8.10 -0.17
N ASN A 26 -7.26 -6.87 0.26
CA ASN A 26 -6.33 -5.75 0.17
C ASN A 26 -5.10 -5.93 1.06
N LEU A 27 -5.27 -6.47 2.27
CA LEU A 27 -4.17 -6.82 3.17
C LEU A 27 -3.30 -7.93 2.56
N GLY A 28 -3.92 -9.01 2.13
CA GLY A 28 -3.21 -10.17 1.56
C GLY A 28 -2.39 -9.79 0.33
N LYS A 29 -2.97 -9.04 -0.62
CA LYS A 29 -2.23 -8.62 -1.82
C LYS A 29 -1.00 -7.76 -1.48
N ASN A 30 -1.12 -6.82 -0.54
CA ASN A 30 -0.01 -5.92 -0.19
C ASN A 30 1.09 -6.63 0.61
N ILE A 31 0.74 -7.58 1.48
CA ILE A 31 1.72 -8.42 2.20
C ILE A 31 2.50 -9.29 1.21
N ILE A 32 1.82 -9.91 0.23
CA ILE A 32 2.48 -10.74 -0.79
C ILE A 32 3.40 -9.88 -1.65
N MET A 33 2.92 -8.72 -2.10
CA MET A 33 3.71 -7.79 -2.91
C MET A 33 4.94 -7.29 -2.15
N ALA A 34 4.80 -7.00 -0.86
CA ALA A 34 5.90 -6.62 0.01
C ALA A 34 6.95 -7.72 0.16
N GLY A 35 6.55 -9.00 0.20
CA GLY A 35 7.44 -10.14 0.38
C GLY A 35 8.21 -10.55 -0.88
N LEU A 36 7.67 -10.26 -2.06
CA LEU A 36 8.21 -10.73 -3.34
C LEU A 36 9.69 -10.37 -3.56
N PRO A 37 10.16 -9.12 -3.35
CA PRO A 37 11.57 -8.77 -3.52
C PRO A 37 12.49 -9.52 -2.57
N TYR A 38 12.04 -9.80 -1.35
CA TYR A 38 12.85 -10.47 -0.34
C TYR A 38 13.07 -11.95 -0.63
N VAL A 39 12.08 -12.62 -1.24
CA VAL A 39 12.26 -13.98 -1.76
C VAL A 39 13.37 -13.99 -2.80
N GLY A 40 13.38 -13.04 -3.74
CA GLY A 40 14.44 -12.90 -4.74
C GLY A 40 15.83 -12.69 -4.11
N ILE A 41 15.92 -11.84 -3.07
CA ILE A 41 17.18 -11.57 -2.37
C ILE A 41 17.69 -12.83 -1.66
N VAL A 42 16.86 -13.53 -0.90
CA VAL A 42 17.25 -14.72 -0.13
C VAL A 42 17.72 -15.85 -1.06
N TYR A 43 16.93 -16.18 -2.08
CA TYR A 43 17.32 -17.21 -3.05
C TYR A 43 18.52 -16.79 -3.89
N GLY A 44 18.61 -15.52 -4.30
CA GLY A 44 19.76 -14.99 -5.03
C GLY A 44 21.05 -15.12 -4.22
N CYS A 45 21.05 -14.77 -2.94
CA CYS A 45 22.20 -14.95 -2.06
C CYS A 45 22.57 -16.44 -1.92
N ASN A 46 21.59 -17.33 -1.74
CA ASN A 46 21.85 -18.78 -1.63
C ASN A 46 22.44 -19.35 -2.91
N ILE A 47 21.92 -18.96 -4.08
CA ILE A 47 22.44 -19.38 -5.39
C ILE A 47 23.87 -18.88 -5.58
N LEU A 48 24.17 -17.62 -5.24
CA LEU A 48 25.51 -17.07 -5.33
C LEU A 48 26.49 -17.80 -4.40
N ASN A 49 26.08 -18.10 -3.18
CA ASN A 49 26.91 -18.86 -2.23
C ASN A 49 27.20 -20.27 -2.74
N ALA A 50 26.21 -20.97 -3.29
CA ALA A 50 26.38 -22.30 -3.88
C ALA A 50 27.32 -22.28 -5.11
N LEU A 51 27.25 -21.21 -5.92
CA LEU A 51 28.18 -21.01 -7.06
C LEU A 51 29.62 -20.77 -6.59
N VAL A 52 29.81 -19.94 -5.57
CA VAL A 52 31.14 -19.69 -4.99
C VAL A 52 31.72 -20.95 -4.34
N ALA A 53 30.86 -21.72 -3.66
CA ALA A 53 31.24 -23.02 -3.07
C ALA A 53 31.46 -24.13 -4.10
N ARG A 54 31.22 -23.85 -5.39
CA ARG A 54 31.30 -24.84 -6.49
C ARG A 54 30.46 -26.09 -6.24
N GLU A 55 29.27 -25.90 -5.67
CA GLU A 55 28.36 -27.02 -5.45
C GLU A 55 27.91 -27.69 -6.75
N ALA A 56 27.34 -28.89 -6.64
CA ALA A 56 26.88 -29.65 -7.78
C ALA A 56 25.83 -28.85 -8.59
N LYS A 57 26.00 -28.82 -9.93
CA LYS A 57 25.11 -28.10 -10.85
C LYS A 57 23.61 -28.42 -10.63
N GLY A 58 23.30 -29.70 -10.29
CA GLY A 58 21.93 -30.11 -10.00
C GLY A 58 21.33 -29.42 -8.79
N HIS A 59 22.12 -29.15 -7.73
CA HIS A 59 21.67 -28.45 -6.55
C HIS A 59 21.35 -26.97 -6.85
N ILE A 60 22.23 -26.31 -7.60
CA ILE A 60 22.04 -24.92 -8.04
C ILE A 60 20.78 -24.80 -8.91
N MET A 61 20.61 -25.70 -9.88
CA MET A 61 19.41 -25.72 -10.73
C MET A 61 18.13 -25.91 -9.92
N ASN A 62 18.15 -26.77 -8.91
CA ASN A 62 16.99 -26.97 -8.03
C ASN A 62 16.61 -25.67 -7.27
N MET A 63 17.59 -24.92 -6.76
CA MET A 63 17.33 -23.61 -6.12
C MET A 63 16.71 -22.60 -7.10
N VAL A 64 17.19 -22.58 -8.35
CA VAL A 64 16.61 -21.72 -9.40
C VAL A 64 15.17 -22.12 -9.70
N TYR A 65 14.88 -23.42 -9.83
CA TYR A 65 13.49 -23.89 -10.02
C TYR A 65 12.60 -23.54 -8.84
N GLN A 66 13.07 -23.69 -7.61
CA GLN A 66 12.32 -23.30 -6.43
C GLN A 66 12.00 -21.80 -6.43
N LEU A 67 12.99 -20.95 -6.74
CA LEU A 67 12.78 -19.51 -6.86
C LEU A 67 11.70 -19.19 -7.91
N LEU A 68 11.78 -19.78 -9.10
CA LEU A 68 10.80 -19.57 -10.17
C LEU A 68 9.40 -20.01 -9.76
N VAL A 69 9.25 -21.19 -9.16
CA VAL A 69 7.95 -21.70 -8.70
C VAL A 69 7.35 -20.82 -7.62
N ILE A 70 8.16 -20.42 -6.63
CA ILE A 70 7.68 -19.58 -5.52
C ILE A 70 7.26 -18.20 -6.03
N THR A 71 8.09 -17.53 -6.84
CA THR A 71 7.77 -16.20 -7.37
C THR A 71 6.56 -16.25 -8.30
N PHE A 72 6.42 -17.30 -9.11
CA PHE A 72 5.26 -17.52 -9.98
C PHE A 72 3.97 -17.71 -9.15
N ALA A 73 4.03 -18.58 -8.13
CA ALA A 73 2.89 -18.83 -7.23
C ALA A 73 2.47 -17.57 -6.49
N MET A 74 3.42 -16.80 -5.94
CA MET A 74 3.14 -15.54 -5.27
C MET A 74 2.53 -14.51 -6.22
N THR A 75 3.04 -14.42 -7.45
CA THR A 75 2.52 -13.49 -8.47
C THR A 75 1.09 -13.85 -8.87
N ILE A 76 0.79 -15.13 -9.09
CA ILE A 76 -0.59 -15.59 -9.37
C ILE A 76 -1.51 -15.23 -8.20
N LEU A 77 -1.12 -15.54 -6.97
CA LEU A 77 -1.92 -15.26 -5.79
C LEU A 77 -2.18 -13.76 -5.61
N TYR A 78 -1.15 -12.94 -5.84
CA TYR A 78 -1.29 -11.48 -5.87
C TYR A 78 -2.35 -11.03 -6.89
N HIS A 79 -2.27 -11.51 -8.13
CA HIS A 79 -3.22 -11.13 -9.18
C HIS A 79 -4.65 -11.61 -8.90
N ILE A 80 -4.82 -12.78 -8.31
CA ILE A 80 -6.14 -13.27 -7.89
C ILE A 80 -6.73 -12.34 -6.83
N LEU A 81 -5.96 -11.98 -5.80
CA LEU A 81 -6.41 -11.10 -4.73
C LEU A 81 -6.67 -9.68 -5.24
N ASP A 82 -5.84 -9.17 -6.14
CA ASP A 82 -6.02 -7.85 -6.75
C ASP A 82 -7.29 -7.78 -7.60
N LYS A 83 -7.51 -8.78 -8.46
CA LYS A 83 -8.74 -8.90 -9.26
C LYS A 83 -9.99 -9.02 -8.39
N ALA A 84 -9.94 -9.86 -7.36
CA ALA A 84 -11.02 -10.00 -6.40
C ALA A 84 -11.31 -8.68 -5.67
N GLY A 85 -10.25 -7.98 -5.20
CA GLY A 85 -10.36 -6.67 -4.55
C GLY A 85 -10.98 -5.61 -5.46
N ASN A 86 -10.56 -5.56 -6.72
CA ASN A 86 -11.10 -4.64 -7.72
C ASN A 86 -12.58 -4.91 -8.01
N ALA A 87 -12.98 -6.17 -8.19
CA ALA A 87 -14.39 -6.53 -8.39
C ALA A 87 -15.28 -6.17 -7.19
N MET A 88 -14.75 -6.37 -5.96
CA MET A 88 -15.45 -5.96 -4.74
C MET A 88 -15.59 -4.45 -4.63
N ARG A 89 -14.56 -3.69 -5.03
CA ARG A 89 -14.59 -2.22 -5.11
C ARG A 89 -15.72 -1.74 -5.98
N ASP A 90 -15.77 -2.26 -7.21
CA ASP A 90 -16.78 -1.84 -8.18
C ASP A 90 -18.19 -2.17 -7.67
N ASN A 91 -18.37 -3.33 -7.03
CA ASN A 91 -19.65 -3.71 -6.43
C ASN A 91 -20.06 -2.76 -5.29
N ILE A 92 -19.12 -2.37 -4.40
CA ILE A 92 -19.40 -1.38 -3.34
C ILE A 92 -19.81 -0.04 -3.96
N ARG A 93 -19.09 0.42 -4.97
CA ARG A 93 -19.38 1.67 -5.67
C ARG A 93 -20.79 1.67 -6.27
N TYR A 94 -21.19 0.59 -6.94
CA TYR A 94 -22.55 0.45 -7.48
C TYR A 94 -23.61 0.45 -6.38
N ARG A 95 -23.38 -0.25 -5.26
CA ARG A 95 -24.32 -0.27 -4.12
C ARG A 95 -24.48 1.11 -3.50
N ILE A 96 -23.39 1.83 -3.25
CA ILE A 96 -23.45 3.18 -2.69
C ILE A 96 -24.23 4.11 -3.63
N LYS A 97 -23.97 4.06 -4.94
CA LYS A 97 -24.75 4.85 -5.92
C LYS A 97 -26.23 4.49 -5.94
N ALA A 98 -26.54 3.21 -5.89
CA ALA A 98 -27.91 2.73 -5.83
C ALA A 98 -28.62 3.22 -4.55
N ASP A 99 -27.93 3.15 -3.40
CA ASP A 99 -28.47 3.62 -2.12
C ASP A 99 -28.72 5.14 -2.12
N ILE A 100 -27.77 5.92 -2.67
CA ILE A 100 -27.93 7.39 -2.82
C ILE A 100 -29.12 7.68 -3.75
N SER A 101 -29.21 7.04 -4.91
CA SER A 101 -30.31 7.24 -5.85
C SER A 101 -31.65 6.81 -5.29
N SER A 102 -31.70 5.69 -4.56
CA SER A 102 -32.93 5.21 -3.90
C SER A 102 -33.37 6.18 -2.80
N LYS A 103 -32.41 6.70 -2.04
CA LYS A 103 -32.70 7.72 -1.01
C LYS A 103 -33.24 9.01 -1.62
N ALA A 104 -32.61 9.51 -2.69
CA ALA A 104 -33.06 10.67 -3.42
C ALA A 104 -34.47 10.46 -3.99
N ALA A 105 -34.75 9.29 -4.58
CA ALA A 105 -36.08 8.97 -5.12
C ALA A 105 -37.16 8.81 -4.04
N SER A 106 -36.79 8.60 -2.77
CA SER A 106 -37.74 8.48 -1.65
C SER A 106 -38.06 9.82 -0.96
N LEU A 107 -37.42 10.92 -1.36
CA LEU A 107 -37.70 12.27 -0.86
C LEU A 107 -38.88 12.86 -1.64
N ASP A 108 -39.69 13.69 -0.95
CA ASP A 108 -40.71 14.47 -1.62
C ASP A 108 -40.07 15.52 -2.55
N TYR A 109 -40.77 15.91 -3.62
CA TYR A 109 -40.24 16.80 -4.65
C TYR A 109 -39.73 18.14 -4.06
N GLN A 110 -40.47 18.69 -3.08
CA GLN A 110 -40.09 19.94 -2.39
C GLN A 110 -38.80 19.79 -1.58
N ASP A 111 -38.58 18.63 -0.93
CA ASP A 111 -37.37 18.34 -0.17
C ASP A 111 -36.18 18.09 -1.10
N LEU A 112 -36.41 17.48 -2.27
CA LEU A 112 -35.38 17.23 -3.26
C LEU A 112 -34.85 18.52 -3.91
N GLU A 113 -35.75 19.50 -4.18
CA GLU A 113 -35.39 20.83 -4.73
C GLU A 113 -34.80 21.78 -3.66
N SER A 114 -34.84 21.41 -2.39
CA SER A 114 -34.22 22.24 -1.36
C SER A 114 -32.71 22.34 -1.58
N GLN A 115 -32.18 23.56 -1.40
CA GLN A 115 -30.75 23.83 -1.59
C GLN A 115 -29.88 22.95 -0.71
N ASP A 116 -30.31 22.64 0.51
CA ASP A 116 -29.60 21.77 1.45
C ASP A 116 -29.51 20.32 0.95
N SER A 117 -30.63 19.78 0.42
CA SER A 117 -30.68 18.41 -0.13
C SER A 117 -29.84 18.28 -1.39
N MET A 118 -29.85 19.27 -2.28
CA MET A 118 -29.03 19.30 -3.49
C MET A 118 -27.54 19.39 -3.13
N GLN A 119 -27.15 20.22 -2.16
CA GLN A 119 -25.77 20.29 -1.70
C GLN A 119 -25.31 18.98 -1.06
N LEU A 120 -26.14 18.32 -0.24
CA LEU A 120 -25.82 17.02 0.35
C LEU A 120 -25.69 15.93 -0.71
N LEU A 121 -26.56 15.90 -1.72
CA LEU A 121 -26.49 14.95 -2.82
C LEU A 121 -25.22 15.14 -3.65
N THR A 122 -24.92 16.39 -4.01
CA THR A 122 -23.70 16.75 -4.75
C THR A 122 -22.47 16.37 -3.96
N ALA A 123 -22.41 16.75 -2.66
CA ALA A 123 -21.29 16.41 -1.78
C ALA A 123 -21.11 14.90 -1.61
N ALA A 124 -22.20 14.12 -1.57
CA ALA A 124 -22.13 12.66 -1.48
C ALA A 124 -21.57 12.04 -2.78
N LEU A 125 -21.99 12.54 -3.95
CA LEU A 125 -21.53 12.07 -5.26
C LEU A 125 -20.08 12.48 -5.54
N GLU A 126 -19.72 13.71 -5.22
CA GLU A 126 -18.35 14.22 -5.40
C GLU A 126 -17.38 13.60 -4.38
N GLY A 127 -17.77 13.43 -3.14
CA GLY A 127 -16.97 12.76 -2.12
C GLY A 127 -16.60 11.32 -2.52
N GLU A 128 -17.47 10.61 -3.24
CA GLU A 128 -17.14 9.31 -3.83
C GLU A 128 -16.15 9.45 -4.98
N LYS A 129 -16.32 10.46 -5.82
CA LYS A 129 -15.58 10.64 -7.07
C LYS A 129 -14.15 11.13 -6.83
N GLU A 130 -13.97 12.11 -5.96
CA GLU A 130 -12.68 12.79 -5.76
C GLU A 130 -11.84 12.21 -4.61
N SER A 131 -12.49 11.85 -3.49
CA SER A 131 -11.80 11.26 -2.34
C SER A 131 -11.69 9.74 -2.40
N GLY A 132 -12.20 9.09 -3.47
CA GLY A 132 -12.16 7.64 -3.65
C GLY A 132 -13.05 6.86 -2.67
N GLY A 133 -13.83 7.55 -1.84
CA GLY A 133 -14.80 6.96 -0.93
C GLY A 133 -14.22 5.99 0.12
N ILE A 134 -15.10 5.17 0.68
CA ILE A 134 -14.76 4.16 1.72
C ILE A 134 -13.75 3.12 1.20
N TYR A 135 -13.76 2.83 -0.10
CA TYR A 135 -12.80 1.90 -0.70
C TYR A 135 -11.36 2.40 -0.62
N TRP A 136 -11.13 3.68 -0.89
CA TRP A 136 -9.79 4.26 -0.86
C TRP A 136 -9.13 4.15 0.52
N PHE A 137 -9.94 4.27 1.58
CA PHE A 137 -9.49 4.02 2.94
C PHE A 137 -8.99 2.57 3.12
N SER A 138 -9.76 1.58 2.61
CA SER A 138 -9.38 0.17 2.69
C SER A 138 -8.10 -0.14 1.90
N ASP A 139 -7.94 0.47 0.72
CA ASP A 139 -6.75 0.31 -0.10
C ASP A 139 -5.52 0.93 0.58
N LYS A 140 -5.64 2.16 1.09
CA LYS A 140 -4.55 2.83 1.82
C LYS A 140 -4.17 2.11 3.11
N LEU A 141 -5.14 1.55 3.82
CA LEU A 141 -4.86 0.70 4.98
C LEU A 141 -4.08 -0.55 4.58
N GLY A 142 -4.46 -1.17 3.45
CA GLY A 142 -3.72 -2.30 2.89
C GLY A 142 -2.28 -1.95 2.54
N VAL A 143 -2.05 -0.81 1.90
CA VAL A 143 -0.70 -0.30 1.57
C VAL A 143 0.11 -0.09 2.85
N LEU A 144 -0.44 0.59 3.85
CA LEU A 144 0.24 0.84 5.12
C LEU A 144 0.69 -0.45 5.82
N ILE A 145 -0.17 -1.47 5.83
CA ILE A 145 0.19 -2.78 6.39
C ILE A 145 1.23 -3.49 5.53
N GLY A 146 1.16 -3.36 4.19
CA GLY A 146 2.20 -3.82 3.28
C GLY A 146 3.55 -3.18 3.56
N ASP A 147 3.59 -1.87 3.82
CA ASP A 147 4.82 -1.15 4.17
C ASP A 147 5.40 -1.63 5.50
N VAL A 148 4.55 -1.84 6.52
CA VAL A 148 4.98 -2.43 7.79
C VAL A 148 5.52 -3.85 7.60
N ALA A 149 4.86 -4.68 6.78
CA ALA A 149 5.33 -6.01 6.43
C ALA A 149 6.67 -5.96 5.69
N SER A 150 6.86 -5.00 4.78
CA SER A 150 8.14 -4.78 4.07
C SER A 150 9.28 -4.47 5.03
N ILE A 151 9.04 -3.60 6.04
CA ILE A 151 10.02 -3.31 7.09
C ILE A 151 10.35 -4.59 7.87
N PHE A 152 9.35 -5.38 8.23
CA PHE A 152 9.57 -6.65 8.92
C PHE A 152 10.41 -7.63 8.08
N TYR A 153 10.10 -7.81 6.79
CA TYR A 153 10.88 -8.64 5.88
C TYR A 153 12.32 -8.13 5.73
N ALA A 154 12.52 -6.79 5.68
CA ALA A 154 13.86 -6.22 5.64
C ALA A 154 14.67 -6.58 6.89
N PHE A 155 14.07 -6.53 8.09
CA PHE A 155 14.74 -6.95 9.32
C PHE A 155 15.10 -8.44 9.30
N VAL A 156 14.20 -9.32 8.85
CA VAL A 156 14.44 -10.77 8.76
C VAL A 156 15.63 -11.08 7.85
N VAL A 157 15.81 -10.35 6.76
CA VAL A 157 16.93 -10.52 5.83
C VAL A 157 18.21 -9.85 6.37
N LEU A 158 18.10 -8.72 7.05
CA LEU A 158 19.24 -7.94 7.53
C LEU A 158 19.93 -8.59 8.72
N VAL A 159 19.16 -9.15 9.67
CA VAL A 159 19.73 -9.73 10.91
C VAL A 159 20.77 -10.83 10.64
N PRO A 160 20.55 -11.82 9.76
CA PRO A 160 21.58 -12.81 9.42
C PRO A 160 22.83 -12.19 8.80
N ILE A 161 22.68 -11.17 7.96
CA ILE A 161 23.82 -10.48 7.33
C ILE A 161 24.67 -9.77 8.37
N LEU A 162 24.03 -9.14 9.36
CA LEU A 162 24.73 -8.45 10.45
C LEU A 162 25.41 -9.39 11.44
N THR A 163 24.84 -10.59 11.63
CA THR A 163 25.38 -11.59 12.58
C THR A 163 26.46 -12.47 11.95
N GLN A 164 26.46 -12.67 10.64
CA GLN A 164 27.54 -13.36 9.94
C GLN A 164 28.76 -12.44 9.82
N GLN A 165 29.66 -12.53 10.78
CA GLN A 165 31.01 -11.98 10.63
C GLN A 165 31.80 -12.85 9.64
N GLN A 166 31.71 -12.50 8.35
CA GLN A 166 32.60 -13.11 7.37
C GLN A 166 33.98 -12.48 7.50
N HIS A 167 34.93 -13.26 7.95
CA HIS A 167 36.37 -12.99 7.80
C HIS A 167 36.74 -13.11 6.30
N LEU A 168 36.32 -12.13 5.51
CA LEU A 168 36.77 -12.00 4.13
C LEU A 168 38.13 -11.33 4.14
N THR A 169 39.19 -12.13 4.08
CA THR A 169 40.55 -11.72 3.69
C THR A 169 40.50 -11.37 2.19
N GLY A 170 40.17 -10.14 1.87
CA GLY A 170 40.07 -9.65 0.50
C GLY A 170 40.61 -8.22 0.37
N ASN A 171 40.82 -7.79 -0.90
CA ASN A 171 41.35 -6.48 -1.29
C ASN A 171 40.63 -5.33 -0.59
N GLY A 172 41.32 -4.20 -0.38
CA GLY A 172 40.89 -3.05 0.42
C GLY A 172 39.46 -2.52 0.15
N VAL A 173 38.95 -2.66 -1.08
CA VAL A 173 37.57 -2.30 -1.45
C VAL A 173 36.54 -3.23 -0.77
N MET A 174 36.81 -4.53 -0.69
CA MET A 174 35.98 -5.50 0.03
C MET A 174 35.97 -5.24 1.54
N GLN A 175 37.08 -4.79 2.08
CA GLN A 175 37.23 -4.45 3.50
C GLN A 175 36.40 -3.20 3.84
N ILE A 176 36.36 -2.22 2.95
CA ILE A 176 35.51 -1.02 3.08
C ILE A 176 34.03 -1.41 2.99
N LEU A 177 33.65 -2.22 1.99
CA LEU A 177 32.25 -2.66 1.81
C LEU A 177 31.73 -3.53 2.98
N ASN A 178 32.61 -4.26 3.65
CA ASN A 178 32.27 -5.09 4.81
C ASN A 178 32.35 -4.33 6.15
N SER A 179 32.67 -3.04 6.09
CA SER A 179 32.74 -2.18 7.28
C SER A 179 31.34 -1.91 7.83
N LYS A 180 31.15 -2.12 9.13
CA LYS A 180 29.89 -1.78 9.84
C LYS A 180 29.42 -0.34 9.57
N TRP A 181 30.37 0.57 9.30
CA TRP A 181 30.09 1.97 8.98
C TRP A 181 29.27 2.16 7.68
N ILE A 182 29.48 1.31 6.67
CA ILE A 182 28.71 1.39 5.41
C ILE A 182 27.25 1.02 5.65
N ILE A 183 26.99 0.03 6.50
CA ILE A 183 25.63 -0.36 6.86
C ILE A 183 24.91 0.81 7.55
N TYR A 184 25.57 1.46 8.50
CA TYR A 184 25.01 2.65 9.15
C TYR A 184 24.81 3.81 8.17
N LEU A 185 25.72 4.01 7.22
CA LEU A 185 25.64 5.07 6.21
C LEU A 185 24.48 4.81 5.26
N ILE A 186 24.28 3.58 4.78
CA ILE A 186 23.15 3.19 3.94
C ILE A 186 21.83 3.37 4.70
N PHE A 187 21.78 2.97 5.97
CA PHE A 187 20.59 3.16 6.81
C PHE A 187 20.26 4.64 7.01
N LEU A 188 21.27 5.47 7.28
CA LEU A 188 21.09 6.92 7.43
C LEU A 188 20.64 7.59 6.14
N LEU A 189 21.16 7.15 4.99
CA LEU A 189 20.79 7.63 3.66
C LEU A 189 19.33 7.27 3.32
N ASN A 190 18.87 6.07 3.71
CA ASN A 190 17.48 5.65 3.59
C ASN A 190 16.54 6.49 4.47
N LEU A 191 16.91 6.74 5.74
CA LEU A 191 16.13 7.61 6.62
C LEU A 191 16.05 9.04 6.08
N PHE A 192 17.14 9.56 5.54
CA PHE A 192 17.18 10.89 4.93
C PHE A 192 16.26 10.95 3.69
N SER A 193 16.32 9.95 2.83
CA SER A 193 15.43 9.81 1.66
C SER A 193 13.95 9.78 2.09
N MET A 194 13.61 9.01 3.13
CA MET A 194 12.24 8.94 3.67
C MET A 194 11.78 10.30 4.21
N PHE A 195 12.67 11.02 4.92
CA PHE A 195 12.37 12.36 5.43
C PHE A 195 12.14 13.36 4.30
N LEU A 196 12.99 13.36 3.26
CA LEU A 196 12.81 14.17 2.06
C LEU A 196 11.49 13.88 1.36
N PHE A 197 11.16 12.60 1.19
CA PHE A 197 9.89 12.20 0.57
C PHE A 197 8.67 12.70 1.37
N MET A 198 8.68 12.55 2.70
CA MET A 198 7.62 13.07 3.57
C MET A 198 7.48 14.60 3.47
N TRP A 199 8.62 15.32 3.41
CA TRP A 199 8.64 16.77 3.31
C TRP A 199 8.07 17.26 1.97
N ILE A 200 8.46 16.61 0.85
CA ILE A 200 7.96 16.91 -0.50
C ILE A 200 6.46 16.57 -0.60
N SER A 201 6.06 15.41 -0.11
CA SER A 201 4.67 14.95 -0.12
C SER A 201 3.76 15.91 0.70
N LYS A 202 4.21 16.34 1.88
CA LYS A 202 3.48 17.32 2.70
C LYS A 202 3.27 18.65 1.97
N LYS A 203 4.30 19.12 1.24
CA LYS A 203 4.23 20.35 0.45
C LYS A 203 3.30 20.20 -0.77
N GLY A 204 3.32 19.03 -1.42
CA GLY A 204 2.44 18.69 -2.54
C GLY A 204 0.97 18.60 -2.12
N ASN A 205 0.69 17.90 -1.04
CA ASN A 205 -0.66 17.76 -0.50
C ASN A 205 -1.25 19.11 -0.09
N LYS A 206 -0.45 20.01 0.52
CA LYS A 206 -0.91 21.34 0.89
C LYS A 206 -1.36 22.16 -0.33
N LYS A 207 -0.60 22.11 -1.44
CA LYS A 207 -0.98 22.77 -2.69
C LYS A 207 -2.26 22.17 -3.30
N GLN A 208 -2.44 20.85 -3.22
CA GLN A 208 -3.68 20.22 -3.71
C GLN A 208 -4.90 20.69 -2.90
N TYR A 209 -4.78 20.81 -1.59
CA TYR A 209 -5.88 21.34 -0.75
C TYR A 209 -6.19 22.81 -1.07
N GLU A 210 -5.19 23.64 -1.28
CA GLU A 210 -5.37 25.05 -1.67
C GLU A 210 -6.12 25.18 -2.99
N ILE A 211 -5.73 24.39 -4.02
CA ILE A 211 -6.40 24.35 -5.33
C ILE A 211 -7.85 23.85 -5.19
N TYR A 212 -8.07 22.86 -4.33
CA TYR A 212 -9.41 22.32 -4.08
C TYR A 212 -10.32 23.36 -3.39
N GLU A 213 -9.84 24.08 -2.37
CA GLU A 213 -10.58 25.18 -1.73
C GLU A 213 -10.88 26.31 -2.72
N GLU A 214 -9.92 26.70 -3.56
CA GLU A 214 -10.14 27.72 -4.61
C GLU A 214 -11.21 27.27 -5.62
N SER A 215 -11.21 25.99 -6.02
CA SER A 215 -12.22 25.44 -6.93
C SER A 215 -13.63 25.41 -6.31
N LEU A 216 -13.74 25.08 -5.03
CA LEU A 216 -15.01 25.13 -4.32
C LEU A 216 -15.53 26.57 -4.15
N ASP A 217 -14.65 27.52 -3.88
CA ASP A 217 -15.02 28.94 -3.76
C ASP A 217 -15.39 29.54 -5.13
N ALA A 218 -14.82 29.08 -6.23
CA ALA A 218 -15.19 29.48 -7.60
C ALA A 218 -16.61 28.97 -7.94
N ILE A 219 -16.90 27.70 -7.67
CA ILE A 219 -18.24 27.11 -7.87
C ILE A 219 -19.29 27.85 -7.03
N ARG A 220 -18.96 28.19 -5.79
CA ARG A 220 -19.85 28.92 -4.88
C ARG A 220 -20.13 30.37 -5.32
N LYS A 221 -19.24 30.99 -6.09
CA LYS A 221 -19.40 32.35 -6.63
C LYS A 221 -20.18 32.40 -7.94
N ASP A 222 -20.15 31.32 -8.73
CA ASP A 222 -20.91 31.23 -9.98
C ASP A 222 -22.41 30.91 -9.76
N ASP A 223 -22.78 30.48 -8.54
CA ASP A 223 -24.17 30.20 -8.16
C ASP A 223 -24.92 31.45 -7.60
N TYR A 224 -24.33 32.65 -7.66
CA TYR A 224 -24.93 33.97 -7.32
C TYR A 224 -24.92 34.89 -8.55
#